data_82197eaf61a483d4adcd6954a1589109
#
_entry.id   82197eaf61a483d4adcd6954a1589109
#
_cell.length_a   1.000
_cell.length_b   1.000
_cell.length_c   1.000
_cell.angle_alpha   90.00
_cell.angle_beta   90.00
_cell.angle_gamma   90.00
#
_symmetry.space_group_name_H-M   'P 1'
#
loop_
_entity.id
_entity.type
_entity.pdbx_description
1 polymer ?
#
loop_
_entity_poly.entity_id
_entity_poly.type
_entity_poly.pdbx_seq_one_letter_code
_entity_poly.pdbx_strand_id
1 'polypeptide(L)'
;MIPFLQIQFGKSAAPGRMGEETPLMDQIAVLIPCYNESQSIAKVVGDISAALPQAVVYVYDNNSTDGTGELARQAGAVVRPEYRQGKGNVIRRMFREVDARCYLMLDGDDTYPADAAPEMARLVLERGADMVVGDRLSSTYFQENKRPFHNFGNSLVRASINGLFHSDIRDIMTGYRAFSYQFVKTFPVLSAGFEIETEMTIHAVDKKMQVENVVVDYRDRSEGSQSKLNTYSDGFKVLMTIVRLFRSYCPLRFFGLLALLLAAVSMGLFLPILVTYIRTGLVPRFPTLIVSGFIMVAALMSLFCGLLLDNVRQKDCRDFEFKLQQVHDQYARWMNGL
;
A
#
# COMPACT_ATOMS: atom_id res chain seq x y z
N MET A 1 37.66 -41.24 -12.38
CA MET A 1 38.16 -40.59 -13.59
C MET A 1 37.05 -40.79 -14.68
N ILE A 2 36.17 -39.84 -14.80
CA ILE A 2 35.03 -39.84 -15.76
C ILE A 2 35.23 -38.63 -16.68
N PRO A 3 35.26 -38.77 -18.00
CA PRO A 3 35.61 -37.69 -18.90
C PRO A 3 34.44 -36.72 -19.10
N PHE A 4 34.75 -35.43 -19.06
CA PHE A 4 33.87 -34.32 -19.39
C PHE A 4 33.51 -34.35 -20.88
N LEU A 5 32.23 -34.42 -21.17
CA LEU A 5 31.70 -34.27 -22.53
C LEU A 5 31.62 -32.77 -22.86
N GLN A 6 32.46 -32.30 -23.77
CA GLN A 6 32.35 -30.99 -24.38
C GLN A 6 31.19 -30.99 -25.39
N ILE A 7 30.12 -30.26 -25.06
CA ILE A 7 29.06 -29.94 -26.01
C ILE A 7 29.45 -28.67 -26.75
N GLN A 8 29.85 -28.81 -28.02
CA GLN A 8 30.02 -27.69 -28.95
C GLN A 8 28.64 -27.18 -29.37
N PHE A 9 28.30 -25.97 -28.98
CA PHE A 9 27.16 -25.22 -29.54
C PHE A 9 27.59 -24.67 -30.91
N GLY A 10 27.04 -25.24 -31.97
CA GLY A 10 27.16 -24.71 -33.30
C GLY A 10 26.49 -23.36 -33.45
N LYS A 11 27.24 -22.37 -33.91
CA LYS A 11 26.71 -21.06 -34.34
C LYS A 11 25.85 -21.27 -35.59
N SER A 12 24.53 -21.30 -35.42
CA SER A 12 23.58 -21.08 -36.51
C SER A 12 23.32 -19.57 -36.57
N ALA A 13 23.81 -18.94 -37.63
CA ALA A 13 23.46 -17.57 -37.96
C ALA A 13 22.00 -17.54 -38.45
N ALA A 14 21.09 -17.03 -37.65
CA ALA A 14 19.75 -16.68 -38.09
C ALA A 14 19.77 -15.28 -38.73
N PRO A 15 18.95 -15.05 -39.78
CA PRO A 15 18.94 -13.80 -40.55
C PRO A 15 18.39 -12.67 -39.69
N GLY A 16 18.97 -11.47 -39.91
CA GLY A 16 18.71 -10.24 -39.17
C GLY A 16 17.23 -9.96 -38.90
N ARG A 17 16.88 -9.88 -37.62
CA ARG A 17 15.70 -9.16 -37.16
C ARG A 17 16.01 -7.67 -37.27
N MET A 18 15.31 -7.01 -38.19
CA MET A 18 15.19 -5.54 -38.17
C MET A 18 14.82 -5.10 -36.75
N GLY A 19 15.40 -3.98 -36.32
CA GLY A 19 15.35 -3.43 -34.96
C GLY A 19 13.99 -3.60 -34.29
N GLU A 20 13.93 -4.43 -33.28
CA GLU A 20 12.99 -4.25 -32.20
C GLU A 20 13.42 -2.94 -31.52
N GLU A 21 12.76 -1.84 -31.87
CA GLU A 21 12.80 -0.64 -31.06
C GLU A 21 12.44 -1.06 -29.64
N THR A 22 13.37 -0.93 -28.71
CA THR A 22 13.10 -1.10 -27.29
C THR A 22 11.87 -0.24 -26.99
N PRO A 23 10.75 -0.77 -26.48
CA PRO A 23 9.55 0.03 -26.27
C PRO A 23 9.93 1.20 -25.37
N LEU A 24 9.84 2.42 -25.93
CA LEU A 24 10.09 3.64 -25.19
C LEU A 24 9.13 3.67 -24.00
N MET A 25 9.69 3.82 -22.80
CA MET A 25 8.92 3.99 -21.57
C MET A 25 7.96 5.17 -21.70
N ASP A 26 6.70 5.00 -21.31
CA ASP A 26 5.74 6.07 -21.28
C ASP A 26 6.22 7.22 -20.37
N GLN A 27 6.05 8.46 -20.80
CA GLN A 27 6.34 9.60 -19.94
C GLN A 27 5.39 9.61 -18.74
N ILE A 28 4.08 9.43 -18.99
CA ILE A 28 3.03 9.33 -18.00
C ILE A 28 2.09 8.19 -18.40
N ALA A 29 1.87 7.25 -17.51
CA ALA A 29 0.84 6.22 -17.65
C ALA A 29 -0.29 6.50 -16.66
N VAL A 30 -1.49 6.66 -17.18
CA VAL A 30 -2.69 6.76 -16.33
C VAL A 30 -3.29 5.38 -16.18
N LEU A 31 -3.48 4.93 -14.95
CA LEU A 31 -3.93 3.59 -14.59
C LEU A 31 -5.32 3.65 -13.97
N ILE A 32 -6.31 3.07 -14.63
CA ILE A 32 -7.72 3.10 -14.22
C ILE A 32 -8.21 1.66 -14.01
N PRO A 33 -8.28 1.18 -12.74
CA PRO A 33 -8.94 -0.08 -12.44
C PRO A 33 -10.46 0.09 -12.54
N CYS A 34 -11.16 -0.78 -13.30
CA CYS A 34 -12.59 -0.68 -13.54
C CYS A 34 -13.32 -1.99 -13.22
N TYR A 35 -14.53 -1.86 -12.68
CA TYR A 35 -15.51 -2.94 -12.53
C TYR A 35 -16.94 -2.40 -12.56
N ASN A 36 -17.63 -2.61 -13.69
CA ASN A 36 -19.00 -2.13 -13.94
C ASN A 36 -19.13 -0.60 -13.78
N GLU A 37 -18.37 0.15 -14.59
CA GLU A 37 -18.31 1.62 -14.60
C GLU A 37 -18.69 2.17 -15.99
N SER A 38 -19.62 1.50 -16.73
CA SER A 38 -20.03 1.89 -18.09
C SER A 38 -20.59 3.30 -18.19
N GLN A 39 -21.18 3.83 -17.10
CA GLN A 39 -21.79 5.17 -17.09
C GLN A 39 -20.74 6.31 -17.03
N SER A 40 -19.56 6.05 -16.47
CA SER A 40 -18.56 7.08 -16.16
C SER A 40 -17.25 6.93 -16.94
N ILE A 41 -16.88 5.72 -17.33
CA ILE A 41 -15.54 5.43 -17.85
C ILE A 41 -15.16 6.25 -19.09
N ALA A 42 -16.08 6.44 -20.04
CA ALA A 42 -15.80 7.20 -21.25
C ALA A 42 -15.50 8.67 -20.95
N LYS A 43 -16.24 9.26 -19.99
CA LYS A 43 -16.01 10.63 -19.51
C LYS A 43 -14.65 10.72 -18.80
N VAL A 44 -14.35 9.80 -17.88
CA VAL A 44 -13.07 9.78 -17.13
C VAL A 44 -11.89 9.70 -18.08
N VAL A 45 -11.92 8.81 -19.08
CA VAL A 45 -10.88 8.69 -20.10
C VAL A 45 -10.75 9.99 -20.90
N GLY A 46 -11.87 10.61 -21.32
CA GLY A 46 -11.87 11.87 -22.05
C GLY A 46 -11.28 13.02 -21.24
N ASP A 47 -11.74 13.22 -20.00
CA ASP A 47 -11.30 14.30 -19.11
C ASP A 47 -9.80 14.20 -18.82
N ILE A 48 -9.31 12.98 -18.50
CA ILE A 48 -7.88 12.77 -18.21
C ILE A 48 -7.00 12.92 -19.45
N SER A 49 -7.47 12.49 -20.62
CA SER A 49 -6.75 12.68 -21.88
C SER A 49 -6.66 14.15 -22.28
N ALA A 50 -7.68 14.95 -21.97
CA ALA A 50 -7.66 16.40 -22.17
C ALA A 50 -6.69 17.10 -21.19
N ALA A 51 -6.66 16.68 -19.91
CA ALA A 51 -5.77 17.24 -18.88
C ALA A 51 -4.30 16.85 -19.09
N LEU A 52 -4.02 15.67 -19.62
CA LEU A 52 -2.67 15.11 -19.86
C LEU A 52 -2.56 14.53 -21.28
N PRO A 53 -2.47 15.37 -22.33
CA PRO A 53 -2.44 14.89 -23.73
C PRO A 53 -1.27 13.99 -24.08
N GLN A 54 -0.17 14.05 -23.31
CA GLN A 54 1.03 13.24 -23.48
C GLN A 54 0.97 11.90 -22.74
N ALA A 55 -0.09 11.64 -21.95
CA ALA A 55 -0.21 10.41 -21.18
C ALA A 55 -0.86 9.28 -21.98
N VAL A 56 -0.42 8.06 -21.71
CA VAL A 56 -1.11 6.86 -22.20
C VAL A 56 -2.10 6.40 -21.12
N VAL A 57 -3.37 6.28 -21.49
CA VAL A 57 -4.44 5.87 -20.56
C VAL A 57 -4.65 4.36 -20.67
N TYR A 58 -4.40 3.65 -19.58
CA TYR A 58 -4.61 2.22 -19.42
C TYR A 58 -5.83 1.95 -18.55
N VAL A 59 -6.81 1.25 -19.10
CA VAL A 59 -7.98 0.75 -18.37
C VAL A 59 -7.84 -0.76 -18.18
N TYR A 60 -7.88 -1.20 -16.94
CA TYR A 60 -7.89 -2.63 -16.62
C TYR A 60 -9.28 -3.04 -16.15
N ASP A 61 -9.94 -3.81 -17.01
CA ASP A 61 -11.31 -4.30 -16.78
C ASP A 61 -11.29 -5.57 -15.93
N ASN A 62 -11.89 -5.51 -14.76
CA ASN A 62 -11.93 -6.61 -13.79
C ASN A 62 -13.24 -7.42 -13.88
N ASN A 63 -13.48 -8.04 -15.04
CA ASN A 63 -14.67 -8.84 -15.35
C ASN A 63 -15.98 -8.03 -15.35
N SER A 64 -16.00 -6.83 -15.93
CA SER A 64 -17.23 -6.08 -16.12
C SER A 64 -18.20 -6.80 -17.06
N THR A 65 -19.50 -6.68 -16.77
CA THR A 65 -20.59 -7.28 -17.54
C THR A 65 -21.47 -6.25 -18.25
N ASP A 66 -21.14 -4.96 -18.08
CA ASP A 66 -21.95 -3.81 -18.53
C ASP A 66 -21.40 -3.09 -19.77
N GLY A 67 -20.33 -3.63 -20.38
CA GLY A 67 -19.69 -3.00 -21.54
C GLY A 67 -18.62 -1.96 -21.22
N THR A 68 -18.22 -1.80 -19.94
CA THR A 68 -17.17 -0.86 -19.50
C THR A 68 -15.92 -0.91 -20.38
N GLY A 69 -15.36 -2.12 -20.63
CA GLY A 69 -14.13 -2.26 -21.40
C GLY A 69 -14.24 -1.79 -22.85
N GLU A 70 -15.40 -1.96 -23.48
CA GLU A 70 -15.63 -1.51 -24.86
C GLU A 70 -15.77 0.02 -24.93
N LEU A 71 -16.51 0.61 -24.00
CA LEU A 71 -16.65 2.07 -23.91
C LEU A 71 -15.31 2.75 -23.64
N ALA A 72 -14.45 2.14 -22.81
CA ALA A 72 -13.10 2.66 -22.55
C ALA A 72 -12.23 2.63 -23.83
N ARG A 73 -12.30 1.55 -24.65
CA ARG A 73 -11.57 1.48 -25.95
C ARG A 73 -12.06 2.57 -26.92
N GLN A 74 -13.37 2.76 -27.03
CA GLN A 74 -13.97 3.79 -27.90
C GLN A 74 -13.57 5.19 -27.46
N ALA A 75 -13.34 5.42 -26.16
CA ALA A 75 -12.83 6.66 -25.62
C ALA A 75 -11.30 6.86 -25.83
N GLY A 76 -10.59 5.88 -26.39
CA GLY A 76 -9.16 5.96 -26.73
C GLY A 76 -8.20 5.32 -25.71
N ALA A 77 -8.69 4.60 -24.70
CA ALA A 77 -7.85 3.92 -23.73
C ALA A 77 -7.29 2.58 -24.23
N VAL A 78 -6.10 2.21 -23.75
CA VAL A 78 -5.55 0.86 -23.90
C VAL A 78 -6.22 -0.04 -22.86
N VAL A 79 -7.10 -0.94 -23.29
CA VAL A 79 -7.89 -1.78 -22.39
C VAL A 79 -7.29 -3.19 -22.28
N ARG A 80 -7.06 -3.64 -21.04
CA ARG A 80 -6.57 -4.99 -20.71
C ARG A 80 -7.50 -5.67 -19.70
N PRO A 81 -7.81 -6.97 -19.83
CA PRO A 81 -8.63 -7.69 -18.87
C PRO A 81 -7.80 -8.16 -17.66
N GLU A 82 -8.38 -8.14 -16.45
CA GLU A 82 -7.88 -8.86 -15.30
C GLU A 82 -8.96 -9.81 -14.77
N TYR A 83 -8.70 -11.10 -14.89
CA TYR A 83 -9.67 -12.15 -14.58
C TYR A 83 -9.78 -12.47 -13.08
N ARG A 84 -8.78 -12.11 -12.28
CA ARG A 84 -8.84 -12.26 -10.83
C ARG A 84 -9.56 -11.09 -10.22
N GLN A 85 -10.74 -11.35 -9.64
CA GLN A 85 -11.55 -10.31 -9.03
C GLN A 85 -10.85 -9.65 -7.86
N GLY A 86 -10.89 -8.31 -7.82
CA GLY A 86 -10.40 -7.48 -6.72
C GLY A 86 -9.40 -6.40 -7.16
N LYS A 87 -9.58 -5.17 -6.65
CA LYS A 87 -8.80 -3.97 -7.01
C LYS A 87 -7.28 -4.19 -6.85
N GLY A 88 -6.85 -4.86 -5.77
CA GLY A 88 -5.44 -5.18 -5.56
C GLY A 88 -4.86 -6.11 -6.62
N ASN A 89 -5.64 -7.07 -7.15
CA ASN A 89 -5.19 -7.93 -8.25
C ASN A 89 -4.99 -7.13 -9.54
N VAL A 90 -5.91 -6.21 -9.83
CA VAL A 90 -5.80 -5.28 -10.97
C VAL A 90 -4.53 -4.44 -10.86
N ILE A 91 -4.32 -3.78 -9.73
CA ILE A 91 -3.14 -2.92 -9.51
C ILE A 91 -1.85 -3.73 -9.60
N ARG A 92 -1.82 -4.96 -9.05
CA ARG A 92 -0.66 -5.86 -9.19
C ARG A 92 -0.31 -6.12 -10.64
N ARG A 93 -1.30 -6.33 -11.50
CA ARG A 93 -1.11 -6.55 -12.91
C ARG A 93 -0.64 -5.28 -13.63
N MET A 94 -1.28 -4.14 -13.37
CA MET A 94 -0.88 -2.84 -13.90
C MET A 94 0.60 -2.54 -13.63
N PHE A 95 1.03 -2.66 -12.37
CA PHE A 95 2.40 -2.36 -11.95
C PHE A 95 3.46 -3.31 -12.54
N ARG A 96 3.05 -4.51 -12.96
CA ARG A 96 3.94 -5.47 -13.64
C ARG A 96 4.04 -5.24 -15.14
N GLU A 97 2.94 -4.84 -15.78
CA GLU A 97 2.83 -4.81 -17.24
C GLU A 97 3.12 -3.42 -17.83
N VAL A 98 2.98 -2.36 -17.03
CA VAL A 98 3.17 -0.98 -17.50
C VAL A 98 4.49 -0.44 -16.98
N ASP A 99 5.28 0.15 -17.89
CA ASP A 99 6.52 0.86 -17.59
C ASP A 99 6.36 2.33 -17.97
N ALA A 100 6.49 3.23 -16.98
CA ALA A 100 6.36 4.67 -17.17
C ALA A 100 7.25 5.44 -16.18
N ARG A 101 7.59 6.69 -16.52
CA ARG A 101 8.33 7.58 -15.61
C ARG A 101 7.46 8.06 -14.45
N CYS A 102 6.18 8.30 -14.74
CA CYS A 102 5.15 8.66 -13.77
C CYS A 102 3.91 7.81 -14.00
N TYR A 103 3.36 7.26 -12.93
CA TYR A 103 2.09 6.55 -12.93
C TYR A 103 1.06 7.39 -12.20
N LEU A 104 -0.06 7.67 -12.86
CA LEU A 104 -1.20 8.34 -12.25
C LEU A 104 -2.33 7.32 -12.11
N MET A 105 -2.78 7.04 -10.90
CA MET A 105 -3.87 6.11 -10.63
C MET A 105 -5.11 6.87 -10.17
N LEU A 106 -6.27 6.55 -10.76
CA LEU A 106 -7.57 7.08 -10.34
C LEU A 106 -8.66 6.04 -10.58
N ASP A 107 -9.80 6.19 -9.88
CA ASP A 107 -10.94 5.29 -10.03
C ASP A 107 -11.77 5.65 -11.28
N GLY A 108 -12.45 4.67 -11.87
CA GLY A 108 -13.27 4.84 -13.09
C GLY A 108 -14.66 5.44 -12.86
N ASP A 109 -15.00 5.84 -11.63
CA ASP A 109 -16.36 6.24 -11.20
C ASP A 109 -16.66 7.75 -11.25
N ASP A 110 -15.79 8.54 -11.89
CA ASP A 110 -15.88 10.01 -12.03
C ASP A 110 -15.91 10.79 -10.70
N THR A 111 -15.43 10.18 -9.61
CA THR A 111 -15.37 10.87 -8.32
C THR A 111 -14.21 11.85 -8.21
N TYR A 112 -13.19 11.72 -9.06
CA TYR A 112 -11.98 12.56 -9.07
C TYR A 112 -11.92 13.41 -10.34
N PRO A 113 -11.96 14.76 -10.22
CA PRO A 113 -11.69 15.65 -11.35
C PRO A 113 -10.27 15.49 -11.89
N ALA A 114 -10.13 15.59 -13.21
CA ALA A 114 -8.83 15.48 -13.86
C ALA A 114 -7.89 16.69 -13.64
N ASP A 115 -8.41 17.80 -13.09
CA ASP A 115 -7.71 19.09 -12.98
C ASP A 115 -6.43 19.02 -12.15
N ALA A 116 -6.38 18.14 -11.15
CA ALA A 116 -5.20 17.94 -10.31
C ALA A 116 -4.12 17.05 -10.95
N ALA A 117 -4.45 16.31 -12.02
CA ALA A 117 -3.56 15.35 -12.66
C ALA A 117 -2.22 15.94 -13.13
N PRO A 118 -2.19 17.13 -13.80
CA PRO A 118 -0.94 17.76 -14.23
C PRO A 118 -0.01 18.12 -13.07
N GLU A 119 -0.57 18.63 -11.96
CA GLU A 119 0.24 19.00 -10.78
C GLU A 119 0.78 17.76 -10.08
N MET A 120 -0.02 16.70 -9.94
CA MET A 120 0.43 15.43 -9.35
C MET A 120 1.55 14.80 -10.19
N ALA A 121 1.42 14.79 -11.51
CA ALA A 121 2.47 14.29 -12.41
C ALA A 121 3.74 15.15 -12.35
N ARG A 122 3.60 16.48 -12.28
CA ARG A 122 4.73 17.41 -12.14
C ARG A 122 5.52 17.16 -10.85
N LEU A 123 4.87 16.94 -9.73
CA LEU A 123 5.54 16.64 -8.45
C LEU A 123 6.37 15.36 -8.52
N VAL A 124 5.90 14.34 -9.23
CA VAL A 124 6.68 13.11 -9.45
C VAL A 124 7.85 13.37 -10.40
N LEU A 125 7.61 14.00 -11.56
CA LEU A 125 8.59 14.12 -12.63
C LEU A 125 9.68 15.17 -12.35
N GLU A 126 9.32 16.28 -11.69
CA GLU A 126 10.21 17.42 -11.48
C GLU A 126 10.75 17.54 -10.06
N ARG A 127 9.93 17.17 -9.04
CA ARG A 127 10.34 17.24 -7.62
C ARG A 127 10.82 15.92 -7.04
N GLY A 128 10.71 14.83 -7.81
CA GLY A 128 11.17 13.51 -7.39
C GLY A 128 10.31 12.88 -6.29
N ALA A 129 9.04 13.28 -6.17
CA ALA A 129 8.13 12.63 -5.24
C ALA A 129 7.94 11.16 -5.62
N ASP A 130 8.06 10.25 -4.66
CA ASP A 130 7.83 8.83 -4.87
C ASP A 130 6.34 8.50 -4.92
N MET A 131 5.54 9.20 -4.10
CA MET A 131 4.11 9.10 -4.09
C MET A 131 3.47 10.47 -3.87
N VAL A 132 2.47 10.80 -4.68
CA VAL A 132 1.62 11.98 -4.47
C VAL A 132 0.20 11.50 -4.14
N VAL A 133 -0.37 12.01 -3.06
CA VAL A 133 -1.70 11.65 -2.56
C VAL A 133 -2.68 12.77 -2.85
N GLY A 134 -3.78 12.45 -3.54
CA GLY A 134 -4.90 13.36 -3.74
C GLY A 134 -5.72 13.47 -2.45
N ASP A 135 -5.59 14.59 -1.76
CA ASP A 135 -6.25 14.88 -0.47
C ASP A 135 -7.66 15.43 -0.71
N ARG A 136 -8.66 14.57 -0.59
CA ARG A 136 -10.10 14.92 -0.64
C ARG A 136 -10.56 15.60 0.64
N LEU A 137 -9.97 15.22 1.77
CA LEU A 137 -10.48 15.57 3.10
C LEU A 137 -10.26 17.04 3.44
N SER A 138 -9.31 17.70 2.78
CA SER A 138 -9.07 19.14 2.91
C SER A 138 -9.92 19.99 1.95
N SER A 139 -10.73 19.38 1.10
CA SER A 139 -11.62 20.04 0.14
C SER A 139 -13.11 20.00 0.59
N THR A 140 -14.03 19.91 -0.35
CA THR A 140 -15.49 19.89 -0.14
C THR A 140 -16.05 18.58 0.40
N TYR A 141 -15.22 17.51 0.54
CA TYR A 141 -15.65 16.16 0.91
C TYR A 141 -16.57 16.09 2.13
N PHE A 142 -16.27 16.84 3.21
CA PHE A 142 -17.10 16.84 4.42
C PHE A 142 -18.43 17.59 4.28
N GLN A 143 -18.55 18.46 3.28
CA GLN A 143 -19.82 19.16 2.98
C GLN A 143 -20.78 18.24 2.26
N GLU A 144 -20.26 17.34 1.42
CA GLU A 144 -21.03 16.42 0.57
C GLU A 144 -21.29 15.07 1.24
N ASN A 145 -20.32 14.51 2.03
CA ASN A 145 -20.44 13.21 2.68
C ASN A 145 -20.76 13.32 4.19
N LYS A 146 -22.03 13.31 4.54
CA LYS A 146 -22.54 13.39 5.93
C LYS A 146 -22.57 12.03 6.67
N ARG A 147 -21.61 11.12 6.48
CA ARG A 147 -21.56 9.79 7.15
C ARG A 147 -20.60 9.82 8.35
N PRO A 148 -21.05 10.09 9.60
CA PRO A 148 -20.18 10.37 10.75
C PRO A 148 -19.25 9.20 11.13
N PHE A 149 -19.70 7.95 11.02
CA PHE A 149 -18.91 6.79 11.42
C PHE A 149 -17.80 6.39 10.42
N HIS A 150 -17.99 6.65 9.14
CA HIS A 150 -16.96 6.41 8.11
C HIS A 150 -15.78 7.39 8.27
N ASN A 151 -16.08 8.63 8.58
CA ASN A 151 -15.09 9.67 8.82
C ASN A 151 -14.25 9.40 10.08
N PHE A 152 -14.89 8.86 11.14
CA PHE A 152 -14.19 8.48 12.37
C PHE A 152 -13.16 7.35 12.12
N GLY A 153 -13.53 6.30 11.39
CA GLY A 153 -12.63 5.20 11.06
C GLY A 153 -11.39 5.66 10.27
N ASN A 154 -11.59 6.46 9.21
CA ASN A 154 -10.50 7.02 8.42
C ASN A 154 -9.60 7.95 9.28
N SER A 155 -10.19 8.80 10.13
CA SER A 155 -9.45 9.68 11.03
C SER A 155 -8.60 8.90 12.03
N LEU A 156 -9.13 7.79 12.57
CA LEU A 156 -8.40 6.95 13.53
C LEU A 156 -7.23 6.21 12.87
N VAL A 157 -7.42 5.63 11.68
CA VAL A 157 -6.34 4.99 10.92
C VAL A 157 -5.26 6.02 10.55
N ARG A 158 -5.67 7.19 10.07
CA ARG A 158 -4.77 8.29 9.74
C ARG A 158 -3.94 8.74 10.95
N ALA A 159 -4.59 8.99 12.09
CA ALA A 159 -3.91 9.38 13.31
C ALA A 159 -2.93 8.30 13.78
N SER A 160 -3.30 7.03 13.66
CA SER A 160 -2.43 5.89 14.01
C SER A 160 -1.20 5.82 13.10
N ILE A 161 -1.37 5.93 11.79
CA ILE A 161 -0.24 5.89 10.83
C ILE A 161 0.66 7.10 11.02
N ASN A 162 0.10 8.31 11.06
CA ASN A 162 0.89 9.52 11.25
C ASN A 162 1.64 9.52 12.61
N GLY A 163 1.00 9.02 13.68
CA GLY A 163 1.65 8.88 14.98
C GLY A 163 2.74 7.82 15.04
N LEU A 164 2.57 6.69 14.33
CA LEU A 164 3.56 5.60 14.30
C LEU A 164 4.79 5.96 13.46
N PHE A 165 4.59 6.65 12.32
CA PHE A 165 5.62 6.91 11.32
C PHE A 165 6.10 8.37 11.29
N HIS A 166 5.50 9.26 12.10
CA HIS A 166 5.80 10.70 12.12
C HIS A 166 5.62 11.34 10.73
N SER A 167 4.56 10.94 10.02
CA SER A 167 4.20 11.42 8.69
C SER A 167 3.03 12.42 8.74
N ASP A 168 2.84 13.20 7.67
CA ASP A 168 1.71 14.13 7.51
C ASP A 168 0.87 13.72 6.29
N ILE A 169 0.38 12.50 6.28
CA ILE A 169 -0.53 12.05 5.23
C ILE A 169 -1.95 12.42 5.60
N ARG A 170 -2.62 13.13 4.68
CA ARG A 170 -3.93 13.71 4.93
C ARG A 170 -5.08 12.79 4.55
N ASP A 171 -4.98 12.08 3.43
CA ASP A 171 -5.98 11.10 3.00
C ASP A 171 -5.35 9.74 2.67
N ILE A 172 -5.61 8.74 3.51
CA ILE A 172 -5.02 7.39 3.37
C ILE A 172 -5.84 6.52 2.42
N MET A 173 -7.14 6.76 2.32
CA MET A 173 -8.08 5.90 1.58
C MET A 173 -8.46 6.45 0.20
N THR A 174 -7.74 7.46 -0.30
CA THR A 174 -7.96 7.98 -1.66
C THR A 174 -7.41 7.03 -2.70
N GLY A 175 -8.17 6.82 -3.78
CA GLY A 175 -7.74 6.12 -5.00
C GLY A 175 -6.95 7.01 -5.96
N TYR A 176 -6.96 8.34 -5.77
CA TYR A 176 -6.27 9.27 -6.64
C TYR A 176 -4.83 9.49 -6.17
N ARG A 177 -3.87 8.91 -6.89
CA ARG A 177 -2.46 8.93 -6.52
C ARG A 177 -1.57 9.02 -7.75
N ALA A 178 -0.39 9.64 -7.58
CA ALA A 178 0.68 9.50 -8.56
C ALA A 178 1.90 8.84 -7.93
N PHE A 179 2.70 8.12 -8.74
CA PHE A 179 3.83 7.34 -8.27
C PHE A 179 5.04 7.47 -9.19
N SER A 180 6.24 7.38 -8.61
CA SER A 180 7.49 7.22 -9.34
C SER A 180 7.64 5.79 -9.88
N TYR A 181 8.54 5.60 -10.85
CA TYR A 181 8.96 4.28 -11.32
C TYR A 181 9.51 3.44 -10.16
N GLN A 182 10.33 4.04 -9.32
CA GLN A 182 10.95 3.40 -8.17
C GLN A 182 9.90 2.87 -7.20
N PHE A 183 8.88 3.67 -6.87
CA PHE A 183 7.78 3.21 -6.03
C PHE A 183 7.10 1.98 -6.65
N VAL A 184 6.65 2.07 -7.89
CA VAL A 184 5.87 1.02 -8.56
C VAL A 184 6.65 -0.29 -8.67
N LYS A 185 7.95 -0.24 -8.98
CA LYS A 185 8.77 -1.45 -9.16
C LYS A 185 9.30 -2.04 -7.84
N THR A 186 9.21 -1.30 -6.75
CA THR A 186 9.61 -1.82 -5.41
C THR A 186 8.41 -2.22 -4.54
N PHE A 187 7.20 -1.73 -4.84
CA PHE A 187 6.00 -1.99 -4.05
C PHE A 187 5.49 -3.43 -4.23
N PRO A 188 5.49 -4.25 -3.18
CA PRO A 188 4.94 -5.60 -3.22
C PRO A 188 3.42 -5.56 -2.99
N VAL A 189 2.62 -5.64 -4.04
CA VAL A 189 1.15 -5.69 -3.90
C VAL A 189 0.74 -7.01 -3.27
N LEU A 190 0.36 -7.01 -1.99
CA LEU A 190 -0.06 -8.21 -1.24
C LEU A 190 -1.58 -8.29 -1.07
N SER A 191 -2.25 -7.17 -0.88
CA SER A 191 -3.71 -7.09 -0.75
C SER A 191 -4.43 -7.43 -2.05
N ALA A 192 -5.58 -8.09 -1.94
CA ALA A 192 -6.43 -8.39 -3.09
C ALA A 192 -7.58 -7.38 -3.28
N GLY A 193 -7.94 -6.64 -2.23
CA GLY A 193 -9.10 -5.75 -2.16
C GLY A 193 -8.74 -4.26 -2.04
N PHE A 194 -9.64 -3.53 -1.39
CA PHE A 194 -9.53 -2.07 -1.18
C PHE A 194 -8.52 -1.67 -0.09
N GLU A 195 -7.95 -2.64 0.64
CA GLU A 195 -6.88 -2.35 1.61
C GLU A 195 -5.59 -1.87 0.93
N ILE A 196 -5.55 -1.95 -0.40
CA ILE A 196 -4.38 -1.59 -1.21
C ILE A 196 -3.96 -0.12 -1.04
N GLU A 197 -4.90 0.81 -0.90
CA GLU A 197 -4.59 2.23 -0.68
C GLU A 197 -3.84 2.45 0.64
N THR A 198 -4.29 1.75 1.69
CA THR A 198 -3.63 1.77 3.00
C THR A 198 -2.25 1.10 2.92
N GLU A 199 -2.13 -0.01 2.20
CA GLU A 199 -0.87 -0.73 2.00
C GLU A 199 0.17 0.13 1.28
N MET A 200 -0.22 0.85 0.21
CA MET A 200 0.64 1.81 -0.51
C MET A 200 1.15 2.91 0.42
N THR A 201 0.25 3.49 1.23
CA THR A 201 0.59 4.54 2.17
C THR A 201 1.60 4.07 3.21
N ILE A 202 1.35 2.91 3.81
CA ILE A 202 2.23 2.34 4.83
C ILE A 202 3.59 1.98 4.24
N HIS A 203 3.61 1.42 3.02
CA HIS A 203 4.86 1.12 2.33
C HIS A 203 5.70 2.39 2.14
N ALA A 204 5.10 3.46 1.61
CA ALA A 204 5.79 4.72 1.39
C ALA A 204 6.44 5.26 2.68
N VAL A 205 5.67 5.31 3.78
CA VAL A 205 6.18 5.88 5.05
C VAL A 205 7.15 4.96 5.79
N ASP A 206 6.94 3.63 5.76
CA ASP A 206 7.86 2.64 6.36
C ASP A 206 9.21 2.63 5.64
N LYS A 207 9.21 2.78 4.33
CA LYS A 207 10.41 2.82 3.50
C LYS A 207 10.98 4.23 3.32
N LYS A 208 10.45 5.23 4.04
CA LYS A 208 10.91 6.63 4.03
C LYS A 208 10.95 7.26 2.63
N MET A 209 10.03 6.86 1.78
CA MET A 209 9.86 7.43 0.46
C MET A 209 9.28 8.85 0.56
N GLN A 210 9.59 9.71 -0.42
CA GLN A 210 9.08 11.08 -0.44
C GLN A 210 7.59 11.08 -0.81
N VAL A 211 6.73 11.54 0.12
CA VAL A 211 5.28 11.63 -0.06
C VAL A 211 4.85 13.09 -0.04
N GLU A 212 4.08 13.48 -1.06
CA GLU A 212 3.48 14.82 -1.19
C GLU A 212 1.95 14.72 -1.16
N ASN A 213 1.27 15.78 -0.72
CA ASN A 213 -0.20 15.86 -0.75
C ASN A 213 -0.63 16.99 -1.69
N VAL A 214 -1.62 16.71 -2.55
CA VAL A 214 -2.28 17.69 -3.42
C VAL A 214 -3.75 17.72 -3.05
N VAL A 215 -4.28 18.88 -2.73
CA VAL A 215 -5.72 19.02 -2.46
C VAL A 215 -6.48 18.81 -3.76
N VAL A 216 -7.44 17.90 -3.74
CA VAL A 216 -8.26 17.56 -4.89
C VAL A 216 -9.73 17.71 -4.54
N ASP A 217 -10.50 18.23 -5.46
CA ASP A 217 -11.96 18.24 -5.29
C ASP A 217 -12.52 16.83 -5.39
N TYR A 218 -13.66 16.62 -4.75
CA TYR A 218 -14.36 15.35 -4.76
C TYR A 218 -15.79 15.56 -5.26
N ARG A 219 -16.20 14.73 -6.22
CA ARG A 219 -17.56 14.72 -6.74
C ARG A 219 -18.33 13.55 -6.17
N ASP A 220 -19.59 13.75 -5.79
CA ASP A 220 -20.45 12.63 -5.43
C ASP A 220 -20.67 11.71 -6.64
N ARG A 221 -20.73 10.41 -6.35
CA ARG A 221 -21.06 9.41 -7.37
C ARG A 221 -22.41 9.70 -7.99
N SER A 222 -22.53 9.46 -9.29
CA SER A 222 -23.82 9.51 -9.98
C SER A 222 -24.88 8.64 -9.30
N GLU A 223 -26.13 9.10 -9.27
CA GLU A 223 -27.25 8.39 -8.65
C GLU A 223 -27.37 6.96 -9.19
N GLY A 224 -27.27 5.95 -8.32
CA GLY A 224 -27.37 4.53 -8.68
C GLY A 224 -26.24 3.64 -8.15
N SER A 225 -25.09 4.18 -7.75
CA SER A 225 -23.97 3.43 -7.17
C SER A 225 -24.11 3.27 -5.66
N GLN A 226 -24.45 2.06 -5.19
CA GLN A 226 -24.57 1.77 -3.74
C GLN A 226 -23.21 1.49 -3.11
N SER A 227 -22.88 2.21 -2.04
CA SER A 227 -21.74 1.89 -1.17
C SER A 227 -22.00 0.58 -0.41
N LYS A 228 -21.12 -0.41 -0.56
CA LYS A 228 -21.23 -1.76 0.03
C LYS A 228 -20.71 -1.87 1.46
N LEU A 229 -20.67 -0.79 2.27
CA LEU A 229 -20.04 -0.77 3.60
C LEU A 229 -21.07 -0.88 4.73
N ASN A 230 -20.82 -1.81 5.69
CA ASN A 230 -21.62 -2.07 6.91
C ASN A 230 -20.93 -1.50 8.16
N THR A 231 -21.56 -0.55 8.84
CA THR A 231 -21.00 0.35 9.87
C THR A 231 -20.39 -0.34 11.11
N TYR A 232 -21.02 -1.39 11.66
CA TYR A 232 -20.54 -2.04 12.90
C TYR A 232 -19.42 -3.06 12.66
N SER A 233 -19.49 -3.80 11.56
CA SER A 233 -18.43 -4.71 11.12
C SER A 233 -17.13 -3.95 10.80
N ASP A 234 -17.26 -2.73 10.30
CA ASP A 234 -16.12 -1.95 9.81
C ASP A 234 -15.32 -1.31 10.97
N GLY A 235 -15.96 -0.91 12.08
CA GLY A 235 -15.27 -0.42 13.27
C GLY A 235 -14.33 -1.45 13.89
N PHE A 236 -14.76 -2.71 13.99
CA PHE A 236 -13.90 -3.79 14.48
C PHE A 236 -12.77 -4.12 13.50
N LYS A 237 -13.03 -4.10 12.21
CA LYS A 237 -11.99 -4.28 11.17
C LYS A 237 -10.94 -3.19 11.24
N VAL A 238 -11.34 -1.94 11.43
CA VAL A 238 -10.43 -0.80 11.62
C VAL A 238 -9.53 -1.02 12.84
N LEU A 239 -10.11 -1.38 14.00
CA LEU A 239 -9.34 -1.66 15.21
C LEU A 239 -8.32 -2.81 14.99
N MET A 240 -8.76 -3.91 14.38
CA MET A 240 -7.88 -5.04 14.06
C MET A 240 -6.77 -4.65 13.07
N THR A 241 -7.07 -3.77 12.13
CA THR A 241 -6.08 -3.23 11.21
C THR A 241 -5.02 -2.42 11.97
N ILE A 242 -5.41 -1.53 12.89
CA ILE A 242 -4.49 -0.75 13.72
C ILE A 242 -3.59 -1.67 14.56
N VAL A 243 -4.18 -2.68 15.23
CA VAL A 243 -3.41 -3.66 16.02
C VAL A 243 -2.43 -4.43 15.14
N ARG A 244 -2.86 -4.84 13.94
CA ARG A 244 -2.00 -5.53 12.96
C ARG A 244 -0.85 -4.62 12.51
N LEU A 245 -1.13 -3.35 12.21
CA LEU A 245 -0.13 -2.36 11.83
C LEU A 245 0.89 -2.14 12.94
N PHE A 246 0.41 -1.91 14.17
CA PHE A 246 1.29 -1.68 15.31
C PHE A 246 2.19 -2.89 15.59
N ARG A 247 1.63 -4.11 15.53
CA ARG A 247 2.39 -5.35 15.67
C ARG A 247 3.44 -5.54 14.57
N SER A 248 3.11 -5.19 13.31
CA SER A 248 3.98 -5.45 12.16
C SER A 248 5.08 -4.40 11.99
N TYR A 249 4.75 -3.12 12.24
CA TYR A 249 5.66 -2.00 11.97
C TYR A 249 6.40 -1.46 13.21
N CYS A 250 5.89 -1.74 14.40
CA CYS A 250 6.56 -1.38 15.66
C CYS A 250 6.59 -2.56 16.63
N PRO A 251 7.14 -3.72 16.22
CA PRO A 251 7.04 -4.95 17.00
C PRO A 251 7.66 -4.82 18.39
N LEU A 252 8.82 -4.18 18.53
CA LEU A 252 9.46 -3.99 19.83
C LEU A 252 8.59 -3.15 20.79
N ARG A 253 7.92 -2.09 20.30
CA ARG A 253 7.01 -1.29 21.13
C ARG A 253 5.77 -2.08 21.51
N PHE A 254 5.18 -2.84 20.57
CA PHE A 254 4.00 -3.66 20.81
C PHE A 254 4.26 -4.77 21.83
N PHE A 255 5.24 -5.61 21.57
CA PHE A 255 5.58 -6.73 22.45
C PHE A 255 6.25 -6.28 23.74
N GLY A 256 6.99 -5.17 23.74
CA GLY A 256 7.57 -4.55 24.92
C GLY A 256 6.49 -4.03 25.88
N LEU A 257 5.46 -3.37 25.36
CA LEU A 257 4.31 -2.94 26.19
C LEU A 257 3.56 -4.14 26.78
N LEU A 258 3.34 -5.18 25.97
CA LEU A 258 2.73 -6.43 26.44
C LEU A 258 3.59 -7.10 27.52
N ALA A 259 4.90 -7.16 27.32
CA ALA A 259 5.84 -7.71 28.30
C ALA A 259 5.82 -6.92 29.62
N LEU A 260 5.79 -5.60 29.53
CA LEU A 260 5.69 -4.72 30.72
C LEU A 260 4.39 -4.96 31.49
N LEU A 261 3.26 -5.08 30.79
CA LEU A 261 1.97 -5.36 31.40
C LEU A 261 1.96 -6.72 32.08
N LEU A 262 2.46 -7.77 31.43
CA LEU A 262 2.56 -9.11 32.02
C LEU A 262 3.51 -9.13 33.21
N ALA A 263 4.66 -8.45 33.12
CA ALA A 263 5.60 -8.33 34.25
C ALA A 263 4.98 -7.60 35.45
N ALA A 264 4.22 -6.53 35.19
CA ALA A 264 3.51 -5.81 36.25
C ALA A 264 2.45 -6.68 36.93
N VAL A 265 1.68 -7.46 36.18
CA VAL A 265 0.71 -8.43 36.72
C VAL A 265 1.42 -9.50 37.54
N SER A 266 2.49 -10.10 37.00
CA SER A 266 3.30 -11.07 37.72
C SER A 266 3.85 -10.53 39.04
N MET A 267 4.43 -9.34 39.01
CA MET A 267 4.97 -8.69 40.17
C MET A 267 3.89 -8.37 41.22
N GLY A 268 2.70 -7.91 40.78
CA GLY A 268 1.55 -7.67 41.64
C GLY A 268 1.05 -8.92 42.37
N LEU A 269 1.14 -10.09 41.73
CA LEU A 269 0.82 -11.38 42.34
C LEU A 269 1.96 -11.87 43.26
N PHE A 270 3.20 -11.66 42.89
CA PHE A 270 4.40 -12.14 43.60
C PHE A 270 4.69 -11.35 44.87
N LEU A 271 4.61 -10.02 44.85
CA LEU A 271 4.97 -9.16 46.02
C LEU A 271 4.24 -9.50 47.31
N PRO A 272 2.90 -9.73 47.32
CA PRO A 272 2.19 -10.12 48.54
C PRO A 272 2.70 -11.47 49.12
N ILE A 273 3.08 -12.43 48.25
CA ILE A 273 3.60 -13.72 48.66
C ILE A 273 4.97 -13.53 49.29
N LEU A 274 5.85 -12.72 48.67
CA LEU A 274 7.16 -12.40 49.17
C LEU A 274 7.10 -11.74 50.55
N VAL A 275 6.21 -10.75 50.74
CA VAL A 275 6.00 -10.08 52.04
C VAL A 275 5.54 -11.06 53.10
N THR A 276 4.59 -11.98 52.75
CA THR A 276 4.14 -13.02 53.68
C THR A 276 5.26 -13.96 54.07
N TYR A 277 6.07 -14.39 53.08
CA TYR A 277 7.24 -15.26 53.31
C TYR A 277 8.27 -14.60 54.25
N ILE A 278 8.59 -13.33 54.02
CA ILE A 278 9.57 -12.60 54.88
C ILE A 278 9.03 -12.48 56.33
N ARG A 279 7.70 -12.34 56.52
CA ARG A 279 7.12 -12.22 57.86
C ARG A 279 6.91 -13.53 58.61
N THR A 280 6.60 -14.62 57.88
CA THR A 280 6.14 -15.89 58.48
C THR A 280 7.01 -17.08 58.18
N GLY A 281 7.95 -16.98 57.23
CA GLY A 281 8.74 -18.09 56.68
C GLY A 281 7.94 -19.13 55.88
N LEU A 282 6.65 -18.87 55.62
CA LEU A 282 5.73 -19.79 54.95
C LEU A 282 5.21 -19.22 53.63
N VAL A 283 4.91 -20.12 52.66
CA VAL A 283 4.33 -19.79 51.36
C VAL A 283 2.89 -20.34 51.28
N PRO A 284 1.89 -19.69 51.88
CA PRO A 284 0.53 -20.23 51.98
C PRO A 284 -0.22 -20.25 50.63
N ARG A 285 0.22 -19.43 49.62
CA ARG A 285 -0.39 -19.37 48.32
C ARG A 285 0.52 -19.91 47.22
N PHE A 286 0.96 -21.16 47.41
CA PHE A 286 1.88 -21.81 46.46
C PHE A 286 1.37 -21.89 45.02
N PRO A 287 0.05 -22.19 44.70
CA PRO A 287 -0.43 -22.12 43.34
C PRO A 287 -0.30 -20.73 42.69
N THR A 288 -0.52 -19.65 43.44
CA THR A 288 -0.37 -18.27 42.94
C THR A 288 1.09 -17.94 42.64
N LEU A 289 2.04 -18.46 43.42
CA LEU A 289 3.48 -18.34 43.14
C LEU A 289 3.84 -18.97 41.78
N ILE A 290 3.35 -20.18 41.53
CA ILE A 290 3.57 -20.87 40.26
C ILE A 290 2.99 -20.06 39.09
N VAL A 291 1.73 -19.59 39.19
CA VAL A 291 1.09 -18.77 38.17
C VAL A 291 1.86 -17.47 37.91
N SER A 292 2.33 -16.79 38.96
CA SER A 292 3.12 -15.57 38.79
C SER A 292 4.43 -15.85 38.05
N GLY A 293 5.10 -16.99 38.33
CA GLY A 293 6.30 -17.42 37.62
C GLY A 293 6.04 -17.65 36.11
N PHE A 294 4.96 -18.36 35.76
CA PHE A 294 4.59 -18.57 34.36
C PHE A 294 4.26 -17.27 33.62
N ILE A 295 3.58 -16.32 34.28
CA ILE A 295 3.30 -14.99 33.69
C ILE A 295 4.61 -14.23 33.47
N MET A 296 5.58 -14.32 34.38
CA MET A 296 6.90 -13.70 34.19
C MET A 296 7.66 -14.31 33.01
N VAL A 297 7.64 -15.63 32.86
CA VAL A 297 8.23 -16.30 31.69
C VAL A 297 7.55 -15.84 30.40
N ALA A 298 6.22 -15.74 30.38
CA ALA A 298 5.47 -15.22 29.23
C ALA A 298 5.86 -13.76 28.91
N ALA A 299 6.09 -12.92 29.93
CA ALA A 299 6.57 -11.54 29.74
C ALA A 299 7.95 -11.51 29.07
N LEU A 300 8.89 -12.33 29.54
CA LEU A 300 10.23 -12.46 28.94
C LEU A 300 10.15 -12.97 27.49
N MET A 301 9.34 -14.00 27.23
CA MET A 301 9.12 -14.51 25.88
C MET A 301 8.55 -13.44 24.96
N SER A 302 7.59 -12.64 25.45
CA SER A 302 7.03 -11.51 24.68
C SER A 302 8.12 -10.49 24.33
N LEU A 303 8.98 -10.12 25.26
CA LEU A 303 10.09 -9.21 25.02
C LEU A 303 11.06 -9.76 23.95
N PHE A 304 11.46 -11.03 24.06
CA PHE A 304 12.32 -11.67 23.07
C PHE A 304 11.68 -11.74 21.69
N CYS A 305 10.38 -12.06 21.60
CA CYS A 305 9.64 -11.98 20.33
C CYS A 305 9.69 -10.58 19.72
N GLY A 306 9.51 -9.53 20.54
CA GLY A 306 9.62 -8.15 20.10
C GLY A 306 10.99 -7.82 19.53
N LEU A 307 12.06 -8.21 20.19
CA LEU A 307 13.45 -8.01 19.74
C LEU A 307 13.75 -8.75 18.43
N LEU A 308 13.31 -10.01 18.32
CA LEU A 308 13.51 -10.80 17.09
C LEU A 308 12.77 -10.19 15.90
N LEU A 309 11.52 -9.82 16.07
CA LEU A 309 10.71 -9.21 14.99
C LEU A 309 11.23 -7.83 14.60
N ASP A 310 11.78 -7.05 15.53
CA ASP A 310 12.40 -5.77 15.22
C ASP A 310 13.68 -5.94 14.39
N ASN A 311 14.51 -6.95 14.68
CA ASN A 311 15.65 -7.31 13.85
C ASN A 311 15.25 -7.74 12.43
N VAL A 312 14.17 -8.53 12.30
CA VAL A 312 13.64 -8.94 11.00
C VAL A 312 13.19 -7.71 10.20
N ARG A 313 12.46 -6.77 10.84
CA ARG A 313 12.05 -5.52 10.22
C ARG A 313 13.24 -4.67 9.77
N GLN A 314 14.26 -4.52 10.60
CA GLN A 314 15.47 -3.78 10.23
C GLN A 314 16.20 -4.41 9.04
N LYS A 315 16.21 -5.75 8.98
CA LYS A 315 16.74 -6.47 7.81
C LYS A 315 15.91 -6.16 6.56
N ASP A 316 14.58 -6.23 6.63
CA ASP A 316 13.68 -5.92 5.52
C ASP A 316 13.88 -4.48 4.98
N CYS A 317 14.07 -3.50 5.87
CA CYS A 317 14.40 -2.14 5.45
C CYS A 317 15.74 -2.06 4.70
N ARG A 318 16.79 -2.80 5.15
CA ARG A 318 18.08 -2.83 4.44
C ARG A 318 17.98 -3.53 3.09
N ASP A 319 17.27 -4.64 3.02
CA ASP A 319 17.06 -5.39 1.78
C ASP A 319 16.26 -4.53 0.76
N PHE A 320 15.34 -3.70 1.25
CA PHE A 320 14.62 -2.73 0.43
C PHE A 320 15.55 -1.67 -0.17
N GLU A 321 16.48 -1.09 0.59
CA GLU A 321 17.43 -0.09 0.07
C GLU A 321 18.30 -0.66 -1.05
N PHE A 322 18.77 -1.91 -0.92
CA PHE A 322 19.49 -2.56 -2.00
C PHE A 322 18.63 -2.78 -3.25
N LYS A 323 17.36 -3.17 -3.07
CA LYS A 323 16.41 -3.33 -4.16
C LYS A 323 16.11 -1.99 -4.85
N LEU A 324 15.93 -0.93 -4.06
CA LEU A 324 15.70 0.42 -4.58
C LEU A 324 16.86 0.89 -5.45
N GLN A 325 18.10 0.65 -5.01
CA GLN A 325 19.28 0.97 -5.80
C GLN A 325 19.33 0.19 -7.12
N GLN A 326 19.01 -1.12 -7.10
CA GLN A 326 18.95 -1.92 -8.34
C GLN A 326 17.89 -1.39 -9.32
N VAL A 327 16.72 -1.01 -8.81
CA VAL A 327 15.63 -0.42 -9.63
C VAL A 327 16.07 0.95 -10.18
N HIS A 328 16.75 1.76 -9.37
CA HIS A 328 17.28 3.04 -9.81
C HIS A 328 18.31 2.88 -10.94
N ASP A 329 19.25 1.94 -10.82
CA ASP A 329 20.25 1.66 -11.85
C ASP A 329 19.61 1.13 -13.14
N GLN A 330 18.55 0.32 -13.04
CA GLN A 330 17.78 -0.14 -14.18
C GLN A 330 17.07 1.02 -14.88
N TYR A 331 16.44 1.90 -14.11
CA TYR A 331 15.78 3.10 -14.62
C TYR A 331 16.79 4.04 -15.32
N ALA A 332 17.97 4.28 -14.72
CA ALA A 332 19.01 5.12 -15.29
C ALA A 332 19.55 4.56 -16.62
N ARG A 333 19.74 3.23 -16.73
CA ARG A 333 20.11 2.57 -17.98
C ARG A 333 19.06 2.79 -19.07
N TRP A 334 17.80 2.62 -18.73
CA TRP A 334 16.69 2.85 -19.65
C TRP A 334 16.63 4.30 -20.15
N MET A 335 16.81 5.28 -19.24
CA MET A 335 16.83 6.70 -19.60
C MET A 335 18.01 7.08 -20.51
N ASN A 336 19.13 6.36 -20.41
CA ASN A 336 20.33 6.60 -21.22
C ASN A 336 20.37 5.74 -22.50
N GLY A 337 19.34 4.94 -22.78
CA GLY A 337 19.28 4.09 -23.96
C GLY A 337 20.29 2.93 -23.96
N LEU A 338 20.68 2.46 -22.76
CA LEU A 338 21.66 1.39 -22.55
C LEU A 338 21.00 0.07 -22.20
#